data_4cac84c064cca3512fd817cfb9f6545f
#
_entry.id   4cac84c064cca3512fd817cfb9f6545f
#
_cell.length_a   1.000
_cell.length_b   1.000
_cell.length_c   1.000
_cell.angle_alpha   90.00
_cell.angle_beta   90.00
_cell.angle_gamma   90.00
#
_symmetry.space_group_name_H-M   'P 1'
#
loop_
_entity.id
_entity.type
_entity.pdbx_description
1 polymer ?
#
loop_
_entity_poly.entity_id
_entity_poly.type
_entity_poly.pdbx_seq_one_letter_code
_entity_poly.pdbx_strand_id
1 'polypeptide(L)'
;MPNNNHLDTNQRVIDRPFTNPEHSLHDLATMRHMARQLVDTYGDPVVCDFGPGKKPICQSDPQGRHFRIYYVHPQLLFSLKELTVVGFFGEKRKAADIKPLINADKKFEAVFNEHTGLLSLSTVRLPNGDFGNLVLFTTPEARDNWNNSQLHRELVAKISPPYYRSIRLNNAVLPQGLEAPDDMHLLRVKYIDYNTDPPWRAIRELAQ
;
A
#
# COMPACT_ATOMS: atom_id res chain seq x y z
N MET A 1 11.78 -15.69 14.60
CA MET A 1 10.90 -14.59 14.11
C MET A 1 10.99 -13.48 15.14
N PRO A 2 11.09 -12.20 14.79
CA PRO A 2 11.05 -11.14 15.79
C PRO A 2 9.69 -11.18 16.50
N ASN A 3 9.70 -11.10 17.83
CA ASN A 3 8.49 -11.03 18.63
C ASN A 3 7.72 -9.75 18.25
N ASN A 4 6.57 -9.90 17.62
CA ASN A 4 5.68 -8.77 17.40
C ASN A 4 4.87 -8.53 18.69
N ASN A 5 4.83 -7.27 19.13
CA ASN A 5 3.90 -6.87 20.19
C ASN A 5 2.47 -6.93 19.63
N HIS A 6 1.52 -7.45 20.41
CA HIS A 6 0.12 -7.38 20.06
C HIS A 6 -0.49 -6.16 20.74
N LEU A 7 -1.23 -5.36 19.96
CA LEU A 7 -1.96 -4.21 20.44
C LEU A 7 -3.45 -4.49 20.45
N ASP A 8 -4.12 -4.13 21.53
CA ASP A 8 -5.58 -4.14 21.57
C ASP A 8 -6.16 -3.14 20.57
N THR A 9 -7.43 -3.33 20.21
CA THR A 9 -8.09 -2.56 19.15
C THR A 9 -7.96 -1.04 19.36
N ASN A 10 -8.07 -0.56 20.62
CA ASN A 10 -8.01 0.86 20.96
C ASN A 10 -6.71 1.28 21.66
N GLN A 11 -5.74 0.39 21.82
CA GLN A 11 -4.51 0.66 22.51
C GLN A 11 -3.68 1.72 21.77
N ARG A 12 -3.22 2.74 22.48
CA ARG A 12 -2.25 3.75 22.00
C ARG A 12 -0.93 3.50 22.71
N VAL A 13 0.17 3.49 21.97
CA VAL A 13 1.52 3.43 22.52
C VAL A 13 2.02 4.87 22.64
N ILE A 14 2.22 5.37 23.87
CA ILE A 14 2.46 6.80 24.15
C ILE A 14 3.66 7.36 23.40
N ASP A 15 4.77 6.62 23.37
CA ASP A 15 6.01 7.00 22.67
C ASP A 15 5.99 6.69 21.17
N ARG A 16 4.86 6.15 20.64
CA ARG A 16 4.68 5.79 19.22
C ARG A 16 3.33 6.27 18.70
N PRO A 17 3.17 7.60 18.51
CA PRO A 17 1.89 8.21 18.12
C PRO A 17 1.33 7.66 16.81
N PHE A 18 2.17 7.14 15.91
CA PHE A 18 1.73 6.51 14.65
C PHE A 18 0.92 5.22 14.87
N THR A 19 0.88 4.68 16.10
CA THR A 19 0.04 3.52 16.46
C THR A 19 -1.39 3.92 16.87
N ASN A 20 -1.74 5.22 16.87
CA ASN A 20 -3.10 5.66 17.18
C ASN A 20 -4.10 5.04 16.18
N PRO A 21 -5.19 4.38 16.65
CA PRO A 21 -6.21 3.80 15.78
C PRO A 21 -6.83 4.78 14.76
N GLU A 22 -6.92 6.07 15.11
CA GLU A 22 -7.43 7.11 14.20
C GLU A 22 -6.64 7.20 12.90
N HIS A 23 -5.32 6.94 12.93
CA HIS A 23 -4.51 6.89 11.70
C HIS A 23 -4.96 5.77 10.77
N SER A 24 -5.36 4.62 11.31
CA SER A 24 -5.87 3.51 10.50
C SER A 24 -7.20 3.83 9.82
N LEU A 25 -8.05 4.64 10.47
CA LEU A 25 -9.30 5.12 9.85
C LEU A 25 -9.02 6.12 8.71
N HIS A 26 -8.07 7.03 8.89
CA HIS A 26 -7.63 7.94 7.83
C HIS A 26 -6.96 7.21 6.67
N ASP A 27 -6.12 6.20 6.98
CA ASP A 27 -5.49 5.36 5.97
C ASP A 27 -6.57 4.60 5.17
N LEU A 28 -7.57 4.01 5.84
CA LEU A 28 -8.69 3.33 5.17
C LEU A 28 -9.48 4.26 4.26
N ALA A 29 -9.80 5.47 4.72
CA ALA A 29 -10.48 6.46 3.90
C ALA A 29 -9.66 6.83 2.65
N THR A 30 -8.34 6.96 2.80
CA THR A 30 -7.42 7.19 1.70
C THR A 30 -7.37 6.00 0.73
N MET A 31 -7.30 4.77 1.24
CA MET A 31 -7.32 3.54 0.44
C MET A 31 -8.60 3.40 -0.38
N ARG A 32 -9.78 3.67 0.23
CA ARG A 32 -11.07 3.70 -0.46
C ARG A 32 -11.10 4.74 -1.57
N HIS A 33 -10.57 5.94 -1.29
CA HIS A 33 -10.45 6.96 -2.32
C HIS A 33 -9.53 6.53 -3.47
N MET A 34 -8.38 5.92 -3.18
CA MET A 34 -7.47 5.38 -4.20
C MET A 34 -8.16 4.28 -5.04
N ALA A 35 -8.96 3.42 -4.42
CA ALA A 35 -9.73 2.41 -5.12
C ALA A 35 -10.79 3.02 -6.06
N ARG A 36 -11.49 4.10 -5.65
CA ARG A 36 -12.37 4.86 -6.55
C ARG A 36 -11.60 5.47 -7.72
N GLN A 37 -10.41 6.04 -7.48
CA GLN A 37 -9.58 6.57 -8.55
C GLN A 37 -9.14 5.50 -9.57
N LEU A 38 -8.95 4.24 -9.15
CA LEU A 38 -8.73 3.13 -10.09
C LEU A 38 -9.95 2.94 -11.01
N VAL A 39 -11.15 2.96 -10.46
CA VAL A 39 -12.39 2.81 -11.25
C VAL A 39 -12.55 3.96 -12.23
N ASP A 40 -12.46 5.19 -11.74
CA ASP A 40 -12.64 6.40 -12.54
C ASP A 40 -11.62 6.46 -13.70
N THR A 41 -10.37 6.15 -13.42
CA THR A 41 -9.29 6.16 -14.44
C THR A 41 -9.48 5.08 -15.50
N TYR A 42 -9.92 3.89 -15.10
CA TYR A 42 -10.15 2.78 -16.05
C TYR A 42 -11.35 3.03 -16.95
N GLY A 43 -12.36 3.73 -16.43
CA GLY A 43 -13.55 4.15 -17.19
C GLY A 43 -13.33 5.34 -18.13
N ASP A 44 -12.17 6.02 -18.05
CA ASP A 44 -11.88 7.17 -18.90
C ASP A 44 -11.49 6.71 -20.33
N PRO A 45 -12.27 7.05 -21.36
CA PRO A 45 -11.99 6.66 -22.75
C PRO A 45 -10.70 7.28 -23.32
N VAL A 46 -10.15 8.32 -22.67
CA VAL A 46 -8.88 8.96 -23.07
C VAL A 46 -7.69 8.12 -22.61
N VAL A 47 -7.88 7.28 -21.60
CA VAL A 47 -6.83 6.45 -21.02
C VAL A 47 -7.05 5.01 -21.40
N CYS A 48 -6.43 4.55 -22.50
CA CYS A 48 -6.67 3.19 -23.04
C CYS A 48 -5.42 2.29 -23.11
N ASP A 49 -4.28 2.73 -22.57
CA ASP A 49 -3.04 1.96 -22.63
C ASP A 49 -2.68 1.32 -21.28
N PHE A 50 -3.48 0.31 -20.90
CA PHE A 50 -3.30 -0.44 -19.66
C PHE A 50 -2.62 -1.80 -19.91
N GLY A 51 -1.96 -2.32 -18.87
CA GLY A 51 -1.51 -3.70 -18.83
C GLY A 51 -0.02 -3.87 -18.58
N PRO A 52 0.45 -5.09 -18.68
CA PRO A 52 1.83 -5.45 -18.40
C PRO A 52 2.84 -4.66 -19.21
N GLY A 53 3.87 -4.14 -18.54
CA GLY A 53 4.95 -3.37 -19.18
C GLY A 53 4.58 -1.95 -19.61
N LYS A 54 3.37 -1.50 -19.32
CA LYS A 54 2.93 -0.14 -19.62
C LYS A 54 3.42 0.84 -18.55
N LYS A 55 3.56 2.11 -18.95
CA LYS A 55 3.93 3.18 -18.02
C LYS A 55 2.80 3.46 -17.02
N PRO A 56 3.11 3.96 -15.83
CA PRO A 56 2.09 4.38 -14.89
C PRO A 56 1.28 5.54 -15.45
N ILE A 57 0.01 5.56 -15.11
CA ILE A 57 -0.85 6.72 -15.35
C ILE A 57 -0.60 7.70 -14.21
N CYS A 58 -0.29 8.94 -14.57
CA CYS A 58 -0.10 10.04 -13.63
C CYS A 58 -1.24 11.03 -13.79
N GLN A 59 -2.02 11.24 -12.73
CA GLN A 59 -3.15 12.16 -12.73
C GLN A 59 -3.30 12.88 -11.40
N SER A 60 -4.16 13.89 -11.38
CA SER A 60 -4.56 14.58 -10.14
C SER A 60 -6.07 14.53 -10.00
N ASP A 61 -6.54 14.34 -8.77
CA ASP A 61 -7.97 14.46 -8.48
C ASP A 61 -8.40 15.94 -8.38
N PRO A 62 -9.71 16.22 -8.26
CA PRO A 62 -10.23 17.59 -8.11
C PRO A 62 -9.71 18.33 -6.87
N GLN A 63 -9.18 17.60 -5.86
CA GLN A 63 -8.56 18.18 -4.67
C GLN A 63 -7.05 18.44 -4.86
N GLY A 64 -6.50 18.17 -6.05
CA GLY A 64 -5.10 18.40 -6.40
C GLY A 64 -4.14 17.33 -5.85
N ARG A 65 -4.64 16.18 -5.37
CA ARG A 65 -3.79 15.06 -4.95
C ARG A 65 -3.25 14.35 -6.19
N HIS A 66 -1.95 14.11 -6.21
CA HIS A 66 -1.28 13.45 -7.33
C HIS A 66 -1.25 11.94 -7.12
N PHE A 67 -1.71 11.21 -8.14
CA PHE A 67 -1.72 9.75 -8.21
C PHE A 67 -0.79 9.25 -9.29
N ARG A 68 -0.16 8.10 -9.01
CA ARG A 68 0.56 7.28 -9.98
C ARG A 68 -0.01 5.87 -9.90
N ILE A 69 -0.56 5.37 -10.99
CA ILE A 69 -1.33 4.12 -11.06
C ILE A 69 -0.69 3.17 -12.07
N TYR A 70 -0.39 1.96 -11.61
CA TYR A 70 0.00 0.83 -12.44
C TYR A 70 -1.13 -0.18 -12.47
N TYR A 71 -1.67 -0.45 -13.64
CA TYR A 71 -2.54 -1.59 -13.89
C TYR A 71 -1.71 -2.75 -14.41
N VAL A 72 -1.46 -3.75 -13.58
CA VAL A 72 -0.69 -4.93 -13.96
C VAL A 72 -1.55 -5.90 -14.74
N HIS A 73 -2.73 -6.25 -14.21
CA HIS A 73 -3.71 -7.14 -14.84
C HIS A 73 -5.13 -6.52 -14.79
N PRO A 74 -5.41 -5.48 -15.58
CA PRO A 74 -6.66 -4.71 -15.45
C PRO A 74 -7.92 -5.55 -15.69
N GLN A 75 -7.94 -6.39 -16.70
CA GLN A 75 -9.11 -7.24 -17.01
C GLN A 75 -9.44 -8.17 -15.84
N LEU A 76 -8.42 -8.80 -15.24
CA LEU A 76 -8.60 -9.63 -14.06
C LEU A 76 -9.02 -8.80 -12.85
N LEU A 77 -8.39 -7.64 -12.63
CA LEU A 77 -8.70 -6.73 -11.54
C LEU A 77 -10.19 -6.36 -11.47
N PHE A 78 -10.78 -6.01 -12.61
CA PHE A 78 -12.18 -5.59 -12.69
C PHE A 78 -13.17 -6.74 -12.81
N SER A 79 -12.71 -7.98 -12.98
CA SER A 79 -13.58 -9.17 -13.03
C SER A 79 -13.76 -9.86 -11.68
N LEU A 80 -12.86 -9.62 -10.73
CA LEU A 80 -12.87 -10.31 -9.45
C LEU A 80 -13.88 -9.69 -8.48
N LYS A 81 -14.61 -10.57 -7.78
CA LYS A 81 -15.61 -10.18 -6.77
C LYS A 81 -14.99 -9.92 -5.39
N GLU A 82 -13.81 -10.47 -5.13
CA GLU A 82 -13.09 -10.22 -3.88
C GLU A 82 -11.62 -9.92 -4.18
N LEU A 83 -11.05 -8.95 -3.46
CA LEU A 83 -9.66 -8.55 -3.59
C LEU A 83 -8.97 -8.50 -2.23
N THR A 84 -7.76 -9.02 -2.18
CA THR A 84 -6.84 -8.79 -1.05
C THR A 84 -6.13 -7.45 -1.25
N VAL A 85 -6.12 -6.64 -0.21
CA VAL A 85 -5.66 -5.26 -0.27
C VAL A 85 -4.54 -5.02 0.74
N VAL A 86 -3.51 -4.29 0.32
CA VAL A 86 -2.47 -3.76 1.22
C VAL A 86 -2.35 -2.26 1.03
N GLY A 87 -2.55 -1.51 2.12
CA GLY A 87 -2.21 -0.10 2.22
C GLY A 87 -0.88 0.08 2.92
N PHE A 88 0.05 0.79 2.31
CA PHE A 88 1.32 1.16 2.92
C PHE A 88 1.34 2.67 3.17
N PHE A 89 1.57 3.08 4.43
CA PHE A 89 1.68 4.47 4.83
C PHE A 89 2.95 4.66 5.66
N GLY A 90 3.93 5.34 5.10
CA GLY A 90 5.22 5.55 5.74
C GLY A 90 5.47 7.01 6.05
N GLU A 91 5.93 7.31 7.26
CA GLU A 91 6.44 8.62 7.63
C GLU A 91 7.93 8.69 7.28
N LYS A 92 8.28 9.55 6.31
CA LYS A 92 9.68 9.73 5.91
C LYS A 92 10.49 10.47 6.96
N ARG A 93 11.80 10.18 7.00
CA ARG A 93 12.75 10.99 7.78
C ARG A 93 12.92 12.37 7.13
N LYS A 94 13.16 13.42 7.94
CA LYS A 94 13.32 14.80 7.44
C LYS A 94 14.42 14.94 6.38
N ALA A 95 15.52 14.21 6.54
CA ALA A 95 16.68 14.23 5.64
C ALA A 95 16.73 13.03 4.67
N ALA A 96 15.61 12.32 4.46
CA ALA A 96 15.59 11.15 3.59
C ALA A 96 15.85 11.54 2.12
N ASP A 97 16.81 10.86 1.51
CA ASP A 97 17.02 10.95 0.06
C ASP A 97 15.99 10.07 -0.67
N ILE A 98 15.26 10.66 -1.59
CA ILE A 98 14.23 9.96 -2.39
C ILE A 98 14.83 9.09 -3.50
N LYS A 99 16.07 9.34 -3.94
CA LYS A 99 16.66 8.62 -5.07
C LYS A 99 16.71 7.10 -4.90
N PRO A 100 17.09 6.55 -3.72
CA PRO A 100 17.05 5.10 -3.51
C PRO A 100 15.64 4.52 -3.65
N LEU A 101 14.60 5.24 -3.21
CA LEU A 101 13.21 4.83 -3.34
C LEU A 101 12.78 4.77 -4.81
N ILE A 102 13.08 5.83 -5.59
CA ILE A 102 12.79 5.87 -7.03
C ILE A 102 13.49 4.72 -7.78
N ASN A 103 14.74 4.41 -7.40
CA ASN A 103 15.46 3.30 -8.02
C ASN A 103 14.88 1.94 -7.63
N ALA A 104 14.35 1.80 -6.42
CA ALA A 104 13.64 0.59 -5.99
C ALA A 104 12.32 0.43 -6.76
N ASP A 105 11.55 1.50 -6.92
CA ASP A 105 10.31 1.49 -7.70
C ASP A 105 10.56 0.96 -9.13
N LYS A 106 11.59 1.47 -9.81
CA LYS A 106 11.95 0.98 -11.16
C LYS A 106 12.27 -0.51 -11.20
N LYS A 107 12.91 -1.04 -10.15
CA LYS A 107 13.19 -2.48 -10.05
C LYS A 107 11.93 -3.29 -9.83
N PHE A 108 11.00 -2.79 -9.01
CA PHE A 108 9.69 -3.43 -8.84
C PHE A 108 8.88 -3.41 -10.12
N GLU A 109 8.85 -2.27 -10.83
CA GLU A 109 8.16 -2.13 -12.12
C GLU A 109 8.61 -3.19 -13.13
N ALA A 110 9.92 -3.47 -13.18
CA ALA A 110 10.49 -4.45 -14.11
C ALA A 110 9.98 -5.89 -13.88
N VAL A 111 9.53 -6.22 -12.66
CA VAL A 111 9.11 -7.58 -12.29
C VAL A 111 7.62 -7.70 -11.96
N PHE A 112 6.82 -6.64 -12.09
CA PHE A 112 5.39 -6.69 -11.76
C PHE A 112 4.66 -7.83 -12.48
N ASN A 113 5.02 -8.08 -13.74
CA ASN A 113 4.39 -9.11 -14.56
C ASN A 113 4.79 -10.54 -14.19
N GLU A 114 5.87 -10.69 -13.43
CA GLU A 114 6.36 -12.00 -12.97
C GLU A 114 5.57 -12.48 -11.74
N HIS A 115 4.84 -11.58 -11.08
CA HIS A 115 4.07 -11.89 -9.88
C HIS A 115 2.61 -12.15 -10.25
N THR A 116 2.29 -13.42 -10.45
CA THR A 116 0.91 -13.87 -10.65
C THR A 116 0.06 -13.47 -9.45
N GLY A 117 -1.01 -12.75 -9.71
CA GLY A 117 -1.93 -12.28 -8.68
C GLY A 117 -1.65 -10.88 -8.12
N LEU A 118 -0.58 -10.19 -8.52
CA LEU A 118 -0.46 -8.74 -8.37
C LEU A 118 -1.30 -8.06 -9.46
N LEU A 119 -2.31 -7.29 -9.09
CA LEU A 119 -3.29 -6.72 -10.01
C LEU A 119 -3.05 -5.25 -10.33
N SER A 120 -2.74 -4.46 -9.32
CA SER A 120 -2.42 -3.05 -9.47
C SER A 120 -1.60 -2.53 -8.30
N LEU A 121 -0.85 -1.46 -8.56
CA LEU A 121 -0.19 -0.65 -7.55
C LEU A 121 -0.48 0.81 -7.84
N SER A 122 -0.98 1.52 -6.86
CA SER A 122 -1.16 2.97 -6.94
C SER A 122 -0.46 3.68 -5.79
N THR A 123 0.01 4.88 -6.05
CA THR A 123 0.67 5.75 -5.08
C THR A 123 -0.04 7.09 -5.08
N VAL A 124 -0.32 7.63 -3.91
CA VAL A 124 -0.85 8.99 -3.73
C VAL A 124 0.11 9.82 -2.87
N ARG A 125 0.30 11.08 -3.25
CA ARG A 125 1.01 12.04 -2.41
C ARG A 125 0.05 12.59 -1.35
N LEU A 126 0.43 12.44 -0.09
CA LEU A 126 -0.34 12.92 1.07
C LEU A 126 -0.07 14.41 1.34
N PRO A 127 -0.98 15.12 2.03
CA PRO A 127 -0.82 16.56 2.33
C PRO A 127 0.45 16.91 3.12
N ASN A 128 0.94 16.00 3.97
CA ASN A 128 2.20 16.19 4.71
C ASN A 128 3.45 15.90 3.86
N GLY A 129 3.28 15.58 2.57
CA GLY A 129 4.35 15.28 1.63
C GLY A 129 4.89 13.84 1.70
N ASP A 130 4.32 12.99 2.54
CA ASP A 130 4.56 11.54 2.53
C ASP A 130 3.79 10.86 1.39
N PHE A 131 3.93 9.54 1.26
CA PHE A 131 3.23 8.76 0.26
C PHE A 131 2.38 7.67 0.92
N GLY A 132 1.18 7.46 0.35
CA GLY A 132 0.37 6.29 0.58
C GLY A 132 0.38 5.40 -0.66
N ASN A 133 0.51 4.09 -0.47
CA ASN A 133 0.42 3.11 -1.56
C ASN A 133 -0.76 2.19 -1.30
N LEU A 134 -1.47 1.85 -2.37
CA LEU A 134 -2.50 0.81 -2.41
C LEU A 134 -2.06 -0.27 -3.38
N VAL A 135 -1.99 -1.50 -2.91
CA VAL A 135 -1.64 -2.67 -3.72
C VAL A 135 -2.78 -3.67 -3.66
N LEU A 136 -3.25 -4.11 -4.82
CA LEU A 136 -4.34 -5.06 -4.95
C LEU A 136 -3.83 -6.40 -5.47
N PHE A 137 -4.29 -7.47 -4.82
CA PHE A 137 -3.93 -8.85 -5.14
C PHE A 137 -5.17 -9.70 -5.32
N THR A 138 -5.02 -10.79 -6.06
CA THR A 138 -6.09 -11.79 -6.24
C THR A 138 -6.43 -12.51 -4.93
N THR A 139 -5.42 -12.83 -4.11
CA THR A 139 -5.58 -13.63 -2.89
C THR A 139 -4.55 -13.25 -1.82
N PRO A 140 -4.76 -13.66 -0.55
CA PRO A 140 -3.75 -13.52 0.50
C PRO A 140 -2.42 -14.21 0.18
N GLU A 141 -2.47 -15.37 -0.48
CA GLU A 141 -1.27 -16.13 -0.88
C GLU A 141 -0.46 -15.35 -1.94
N ALA A 142 -1.12 -14.71 -2.90
CA ALA A 142 -0.46 -13.87 -3.90
C ALA A 142 0.27 -12.68 -3.23
N ARG A 143 -0.37 -12.02 -2.26
CA ARG A 143 0.25 -10.99 -1.41
C ARG A 143 1.48 -11.53 -0.67
N ASP A 144 1.36 -12.72 -0.07
CA ASP A 144 2.44 -13.31 0.72
C ASP A 144 3.61 -13.74 -0.17
N ASN A 145 3.34 -14.25 -1.36
CA ASN A 145 4.35 -14.55 -2.38
C ASN A 145 5.10 -13.28 -2.82
N TRP A 146 4.40 -12.18 -3.05
CA TRP A 146 5.02 -10.88 -3.32
C TRP A 146 5.92 -10.44 -2.18
N ASN A 147 5.41 -10.43 -0.94
CA ASN A 147 6.16 -10.01 0.24
C ASN A 147 7.40 -10.88 0.52
N ASN A 148 7.32 -12.16 0.18
CA ASN A 148 8.40 -13.14 0.38
C ASN A 148 9.35 -13.23 -0.81
N SER A 149 9.08 -12.54 -1.92
CA SER A 149 10.00 -12.53 -3.06
C SER A 149 11.37 -11.98 -2.63
N GLN A 150 12.44 -12.52 -3.21
CA GLN A 150 13.79 -12.11 -2.85
C GLN A 150 14.00 -10.62 -3.07
N LEU A 151 13.58 -10.11 -4.24
CA LEU A 151 13.71 -8.70 -4.58
C LEU A 151 13.00 -7.80 -3.58
N HIS A 152 11.73 -8.12 -3.22
CA HIS A 152 10.96 -7.32 -2.27
C HIS A 152 11.66 -7.27 -0.91
N ARG A 153 12.07 -8.42 -0.37
CA ARG A 153 12.76 -8.48 0.92
C ARG A 153 14.08 -7.69 0.94
N GLU A 154 14.89 -7.83 -0.11
CA GLU A 154 16.17 -7.12 -0.23
C GLU A 154 15.98 -5.61 -0.31
N LEU A 155 15.04 -5.14 -1.15
CA LEU A 155 14.78 -3.71 -1.31
C LEU A 155 14.18 -3.10 -0.05
N VAL A 156 13.21 -3.77 0.58
CA VAL A 156 12.60 -3.30 1.84
C VAL A 156 13.64 -3.22 2.95
N ALA A 157 14.47 -4.27 3.13
CA ALA A 157 15.50 -4.27 4.16
C ALA A 157 16.55 -3.16 3.96
N LYS A 158 16.89 -2.83 2.71
CA LYS A 158 17.90 -1.83 2.37
C LYS A 158 17.36 -0.40 2.40
N ILE A 159 16.11 -0.19 1.98
CA ILE A 159 15.55 1.13 1.72
C ILE A 159 14.71 1.66 2.87
N SER A 160 13.92 0.78 3.52
CA SER A 160 12.96 1.25 4.51
C SER A 160 13.62 1.88 5.75
N PRO A 161 14.66 1.31 6.38
CA PRO A 161 15.22 1.88 7.60
C PRO A 161 15.86 3.28 7.40
N PRO A 162 16.63 3.56 6.35
CA PRO A 162 17.19 4.89 6.14
C PRO A 162 16.16 5.92 5.64
N TYR A 163 15.07 5.48 4.99
CA TYR A 163 14.09 6.40 4.42
C TYR A 163 12.93 6.71 5.37
N TYR A 164 12.35 5.69 6.02
CA TYR A 164 11.21 5.85 6.92
C TYR A 164 11.64 5.88 8.37
N ARG A 165 10.94 6.67 9.17
CA ARG A 165 11.00 6.58 10.64
C ARG A 165 9.97 5.59 11.18
N SER A 166 8.80 5.53 10.56
CA SER A 166 7.74 4.60 10.92
C SER A 166 6.91 4.20 9.70
N ILE A 167 6.29 3.02 9.77
CA ILE A 167 5.41 2.48 8.74
C ILE A 167 4.16 1.88 9.39
N ARG A 168 3.01 2.09 8.73
CA ARG A 168 1.78 1.35 8.93
C ARG A 168 1.48 0.53 7.67
N LEU A 169 1.32 -0.78 7.84
CA LEU A 169 0.89 -1.70 6.78
C LEU A 169 -0.53 -2.16 7.11
N ASN A 170 -1.49 -1.65 6.37
CA ASN A 170 -2.90 -1.94 6.50
C ASN A 170 -3.25 -3.13 5.59
N ASN A 171 -3.55 -4.29 6.18
CA ASN A 171 -4.10 -5.41 5.43
C ASN A 171 -5.62 -5.31 5.47
N ALA A 172 -6.23 -5.37 4.30
CA ALA A 172 -7.67 -5.18 4.12
C ALA A 172 -8.21 -6.20 3.12
N VAL A 173 -9.53 -6.28 3.06
CA VAL A 173 -10.28 -6.99 2.02
C VAL A 173 -11.27 -6.04 1.37
N LEU A 174 -11.54 -6.28 0.11
CA LEU A 174 -12.56 -5.61 -0.67
C LEU A 174 -13.53 -6.69 -1.18
N PRO A 175 -14.63 -6.97 -0.43
CA PRO A 175 -15.42 -8.18 -0.62
C PRO A 175 -16.32 -8.16 -1.86
N GLN A 176 -16.50 -7.00 -2.48
CA GLN A 176 -17.24 -6.83 -3.73
C GLN A 176 -16.34 -6.31 -4.86
N GLY A 177 -15.03 -6.51 -4.74
CA GLY A 177 -14.09 -6.00 -5.73
C GLY A 177 -14.21 -4.49 -5.91
N LEU A 178 -13.82 -4.00 -7.08
CA LEU A 178 -13.90 -2.58 -7.40
C LEU A 178 -15.33 -2.11 -7.77
N GLU A 179 -16.35 -2.98 -7.70
CA GLU A 179 -17.76 -2.56 -7.84
C GLU A 179 -18.21 -1.74 -6.63
N ALA A 180 -17.66 -2.01 -5.43
CA ALA A 180 -17.99 -1.30 -4.20
C ALA A 180 -16.72 -0.92 -3.39
N PRO A 181 -15.94 0.09 -3.83
CA PRO A 181 -14.70 0.49 -3.17
C PRO A 181 -14.88 0.91 -1.71
N ASP A 182 -16.07 1.38 -1.34
CA ASP A 182 -16.39 1.83 0.01
C ASP A 182 -16.62 0.69 1.01
N ASP A 183 -16.86 -0.53 0.52
CA ASP A 183 -16.99 -1.73 1.35
C ASP A 183 -15.64 -2.30 1.82
N MET A 184 -14.53 -1.70 1.39
CA MET A 184 -13.20 -2.06 1.89
C MET A 184 -13.16 -1.96 3.42
N HIS A 185 -12.67 -3.01 4.09
CA HIS A 185 -12.47 -3.01 5.53
C HIS A 185 -11.11 -3.60 5.93
N LEU A 186 -10.57 -3.07 7.03
CA LEU A 186 -9.29 -3.49 7.57
C LEU A 186 -9.44 -4.80 8.34
N LEU A 187 -8.50 -5.71 8.12
CA LEU A 187 -8.36 -6.95 8.88
C LEU A 187 -7.28 -6.84 9.96
N ARG A 188 -6.18 -6.13 9.60
CA ARG A 188 -4.99 -6.06 10.43
C ARG A 188 -4.16 -4.84 10.09
N VAL A 189 -3.52 -4.24 11.10
CA VAL A 189 -2.48 -3.23 10.90
C VAL A 189 -1.18 -3.70 11.51
N LYS A 190 -0.10 -3.68 10.73
CA LYS A 190 1.26 -3.90 11.20
C LYS A 190 1.98 -2.57 11.32
N TYR A 191 2.64 -2.36 12.44
CA TYR A 191 3.41 -1.16 12.75
C TYR A 191 4.90 -1.48 12.81
N ILE A 192 5.73 -0.62 12.24
CA ILE A 192 7.18 -0.74 12.29
C ILE A 192 7.77 0.62 12.64
N ASP A 193 8.61 0.66 13.69
CA ASP A 193 9.37 1.83 14.11
C ASP A 193 10.85 1.59 13.82
N TYR A 194 11.41 2.37 12.90
CA TYR A 194 12.83 2.31 12.53
C TYR A 194 13.72 3.25 13.34
N ASN A 195 13.19 3.89 14.39
CA ASN A 195 14.01 4.70 15.31
C ASN A 195 14.67 3.85 16.41
N THR A 196 14.38 2.56 16.45
CA THR A 196 14.98 1.59 17.37
C THR A 196 15.79 0.55 16.60
N ASP A 197 16.82 -0.02 17.22
CA ASP A 197 17.62 -1.13 16.69
C ASP A 197 17.61 -2.28 17.73
N PRO A 198 17.02 -3.44 17.39
CA PRO A 198 16.28 -3.74 16.17
C PRO A 198 14.98 -2.93 16.05
N PRO A 199 14.42 -2.80 14.83
CA PRO A 199 13.16 -2.09 14.64
C PRO A 199 12.03 -2.67 15.49
N TRP A 200 11.35 -1.79 16.23
CA TRP A 200 10.18 -2.20 17.01
C TRP A 200 9.03 -2.55 16.08
N ARG A 201 8.29 -3.60 16.41
CA ARG A 201 7.18 -4.10 15.61
C ARG A 201 5.97 -4.39 16.47
N ALA A 202 4.79 -4.10 15.95
CA ALA A 202 3.52 -4.49 16.57
C ALA A 202 2.47 -4.86 15.52
N ILE A 203 1.45 -5.55 15.97
CA ILE A 203 0.29 -5.95 15.17
C ILE A 203 -0.96 -5.60 15.96
N ARG A 204 -1.94 -5.01 15.27
CA ARG A 204 -3.31 -4.86 15.75
C ARG A 204 -4.21 -5.67 14.83
N GLU A 205 -4.86 -6.69 15.38
CA GLU A 205 -5.95 -7.37 14.71
C GLU A 205 -7.22 -6.52 14.87
N LEU A 206 -7.98 -6.41 13.80
CA LEU A 206 -9.25 -5.70 13.81
C LEU A 206 -10.35 -6.74 13.70
N ALA A 207 -11.31 -6.71 14.63
CA ALA A 207 -12.45 -7.62 14.60
C ALA A 207 -13.21 -7.46 13.29
N GLN A 208 -13.58 -8.60 12.71
CA GLN A 208 -14.51 -8.68 11.58
C GLN A 208 -15.93 -8.39 12.05
#